data_97d7218131141183e249c25198b3de1b
#
_entry.id   97d7218131141183e249c25198b3de1b
#
_cell.length_a   1.000
_cell.length_b   1.000
_cell.length_c   1.000
_cell.angle_alpha   90.00
_cell.angle_beta   90.00
_cell.angle_gamma   90.00
#
_symmetry.space_group_name_H-M   'P 1'
#
loop_
_entity.id
_entity.type
_entity.pdbx_description
1 polymer ?
#
loop_
_entity_poly.entity_id
_entity_poly.type
_entity_poly.pdbx_seq_one_letter_code
_entity_poly.pdbx_strand_id
1 'polypeptide(L)'
;MIIVLAGIVGFLYLIRKPTGLVENADDIKWGIAFSKPFATEMGLDWREVYLATLDDLGVKRMRLPIYWQDVESEPGKYDFSDYDWMIEEAQKRDAQLILVIGRKLPRWPECHAPFWADKLSEEEKQEKILAVMGKEIERYKNIPNLYLWQVDNEPFLPFGECTTTNKDFLDQEVRKVRELDPNHKIMVTDSGELSIWVRAAKRADIFGTTMYRSIYKDPIGYFKYPLPPKFFWLKTNIVHLFYPEKPIIVSELQAEPWGPKLIYDLSLEEQEKSMSLQQFRENIEYAKAVGFPENYLWGVEWWYWLKTKHDKPEFWEAAREVF
;
A
#
# COMPACT_ATOMS: atom_id res chain seq x y z
N MET A 1 4.20 -44.83 1.86
CA MET A 1 3.31 -44.55 0.72
C MET A 1 2.13 -43.64 1.10
N ILE A 2 1.35 -43.90 2.14
CA ILE A 2 0.19 -43.07 2.56
C ILE A 2 0.59 -41.64 2.93
N ILE A 3 1.68 -41.42 3.69
CA ILE A 3 2.15 -40.09 4.11
C ILE A 3 2.60 -39.24 2.90
N VAL A 4 3.28 -39.86 1.93
CA VAL A 4 3.72 -39.19 0.70
C VAL A 4 2.50 -38.79 -0.14
N LEU A 5 1.51 -39.66 -0.25
CA LEU A 5 0.27 -39.36 -0.98
C LEU A 5 -0.51 -38.23 -0.31
N ALA A 6 -0.64 -38.24 1.03
CA ALA A 6 -1.28 -37.19 1.80
C ALA A 6 -0.54 -35.86 1.64
N GLY A 7 0.81 -35.86 1.63
CA GLY A 7 1.63 -34.67 1.39
C GLY A 7 1.41 -34.09 -0.01
N ILE A 8 1.37 -34.95 -1.04
CA ILE A 8 1.10 -34.50 -2.43
C ILE A 8 -0.31 -33.92 -2.55
N VAL A 9 -1.32 -34.61 -2.01
CA VAL A 9 -2.71 -34.09 -2.03
C VAL A 9 -2.83 -32.74 -1.29
N GLY A 10 -2.20 -32.65 -0.12
CA GLY A 10 -2.14 -31.39 0.64
C GLY A 10 -1.46 -30.26 -0.15
N PHE A 11 -0.34 -30.55 -0.80
CA PHE A 11 0.36 -29.55 -1.63
C PHE A 11 -0.48 -29.14 -2.85
N LEU A 12 -1.10 -30.08 -3.56
CA LEU A 12 -1.99 -29.80 -4.70
C LEU A 12 -3.20 -28.96 -4.26
N TYR A 13 -3.73 -29.21 -3.07
CA TYR A 13 -4.79 -28.39 -2.50
C TYR A 13 -4.34 -26.94 -2.27
N LEU A 14 -3.14 -26.75 -1.72
CA LEU A 14 -2.61 -25.43 -1.42
C LEU A 14 -2.27 -24.59 -2.65
N ILE A 15 -1.92 -25.20 -3.79
CA ILE A 15 -1.60 -24.47 -5.03
C ILE A 15 -2.78 -24.33 -6.01
N ARG A 16 -3.98 -24.79 -5.63
CA ARG A 16 -5.20 -24.56 -6.42
C ARG A 16 -5.57 -23.07 -6.38
N LYS A 17 -6.33 -22.60 -7.39
CA LYS A 17 -6.88 -21.23 -7.38
C LYS A 17 -7.79 -21.08 -6.15
N PRO A 18 -7.50 -20.15 -5.23
CA PRO A 18 -8.30 -19.95 -4.04
C PRO A 18 -9.64 -19.28 -4.37
N THR A 19 -10.58 -19.38 -3.44
CA THR A 19 -11.83 -18.60 -3.49
C THR A 19 -11.53 -17.10 -3.31
N GLY A 20 -12.43 -16.25 -3.82
CA GLY A 20 -12.30 -14.79 -3.68
C GLY A 20 -11.41 -14.13 -4.74
N LEU A 21 -10.78 -14.90 -5.65
CA LEU A 21 -10.13 -14.37 -6.83
C LEU A 21 -11.14 -14.21 -7.96
N VAL A 22 -10.94 -13.17 -8.80
CA VAL A 22 -11.77 -12.97 -9.99
C VAL A 22 -11.45 -14.02 -11.06
N GLU A 23 -12.47 -14.40 -11.83
CA GLU A 23 -12.30 -15.31 -12.96
C GLU A 23 -11.90 -14.54 -14.23
N ASN A 24 -12.49 -13.37 -14.44
CA ASN A 24 -12.16 -12.49 -15.56
C ASN A 24 -11.28 -11.34 -15.07
N ALA A 25 -10.20 -11.06 -15.78
CA ALA A 25 -9.30 -9.93 -15.49
C ALA A 25 -10.01 -8.56 -15.59
N ASP A 26 -11.07 -8.46 -16.38
CA ASP A 26 -11.87 -7.23 -16.52
C ASP A 26 -12.69 -6.91 -15.25
N ASP A 27 -12.88 -7.88 -14.36
CA ASP A 27 -13.54 -7.67 -13.07
C ASP A 27 -12.61 -7.10 -11.99
N ILE A 28 -11.31 -6.98 -12.29
CA ILE A 28 -10.33 -6.39 -11.37
C ILE A 28 -10.57 -4.90 -11.23
N LYS A 29 -10.69 -4.46 -10.00
CA LYS A 29 -10.76 -3.04 -9.68
C LYS A 29 -9.36 -2.50 -9.47
N TRP A 30 -9.03 -1.47 -10.23
CA TRP A 30 -7.74 -0.81 -10.17
C TRP A 30 -7.82 0.48 -9.35
N GLY A 31 -6.78 0.75 -8.60
CA GLY A 31 -6.59 1.96 -7.82
C GLY A 31 -5.13 2.38 -7.82
N ILE A 32 -4.83 3.47 -7.16
CA ILE A 32 -3.45 3.94 -6.92
C ILE A 32 -3.22 4.20 -5.43
N ALA A 33 -1.96 4.15 -5.01
CA ALA A 33 -1.50 4.75 -3.77
C ALA A 33 -0.88 6.12 -4.09
N PHE A 34 -1.23 7.13 -3.30
CA PHE A 34 -0.73 8.50 -3.47
C PHE A 34 -0.05 9.00 -2.20
N SER A 35 1.11 9.64 -2.36
CA SER A 35 1.87 10.23 -1.25
C SER A 35 2.18 11.71 -1.52
N LYS A 36 1.52 12.61 -0.77
CA LYS A 36 1.77 14.05 -0.82
C LYS A 36 3.25 14.40 -0.54
N PRO A 37 3.89 13.88 0.53
CA PRO A 37 5.31 14.16 0.78
C PRO A 37 6.20 13.73 -0.37
N PHE A 38 5.99 12.56 -0.94
CA PHE A 38 6.82 12.06 -2.02
C PHE A 38 6.69 12.88 -3.31
N ALA A 39 5.48 13.32 -3.66
CA ALA A 39 5.30 14.25 -4.77
C ALA A 39 6.09 15.56 -4.55
N THR A 40 6.06 16.09 -3.32
CA THR A 40 6.80 17.30 -2.93
C THR A 40 8.32 17.09 -3.00
N GLU A 41 8.83 15.96 -2.50
CA GLU A 41 10.24 15.58 -2.57
C GLU A 41 10.75 15.46 -4.01
N MET A 42 9.90 15.01 -4.93
CA MET A 42 10.20 14.97 -6.36
C MET A 42 10.12 16.36 -7.05
N GLY A 43 9.88 17.44 -6.30
CA GLY A 43 9.76 18.80 -6.83
C GLY A 43 8.51 19.02 -7.68
N LEU A 44 7.43 18.30 -7.38
CA LEU A 44 6.13 18.44 -8.03
C LEU A 44 5.17 19.27 -7.15
N ASP A 45 4.23 19.95 -7.79
CA ASP A 45 3.03 20.41 -7.09
C ASP A 45 2.12 19.20 -6.84
N TRP A 46 2.04 18.74 -5.61
CA TRP A 46 1.27 17.57 -5.24
C TRP A 46 -0.22 17.72 -5.55
N ARG A 47 -0.76 18.95 -5.56
CA ARG A 47 -2.17 19.21 -5.93
C ARG A 47 -2.39 18.98 -7.41
N GLU A 48 -1.47 19.41 -8.25
CA GLU A 48 -1.52 19.14 -9.70
C GLU A 48 -1.45 17.63 -9.97
N VAL A 49 -0.52 16.91 -9.30
CA VAL A 49 -0.42 15.45 -9.45
C VAL A 49 -1.71 14.76 -9.03
N TYR A 50 -2.27 15.17 -7.88
CA TYR A 50 -3.50 14.59 -7.33
C TYR A 50 -4.69 14.80 -8.26
N LEU A 51 -4.89 16.00 -8.77
CA LEU A 51 -5.95 16.33 -9.72
C LEU A 51 -5.75 15.60 -11.06
N ALA A 52 -4.52 15.58 -11.59
CA ALA A 52 -4.23 14.85 -12.82
C ALA A 52 -4.52 13.33 -12.67
N THR A 53 -4.24 12.76 -11.49
CA THR A 53 -4.57 11.36 -11.18
C THR A 53 -6.08 11.10 -11.23
N LEU A 54 -6.87 12.02 -10.69
CA LEU A 54 -8.33 11.89 -10.67
C LEU A 54 -8.97 12.22 -12.03
N ASP A 55 -8.51 13.26 -12.71
CA ASP A 55 -9.16 13.82 -13.92
C ASP A 55 -8.59 13.23 -15.22
N ASP A 56 -7.26 13.09 -15.35
CA ASP A 56 -6.62 12.65 -16.58
C ASP A 56 -6.46 11.11 -16.62
N LEU A 57 -6.11 10.45 -15.50
CA LEU A 57 -6.13 8.98 -15.43
C LEU A 57 -7.53 8.43 -15.12
N GLY A 58 -8.45 9.21 -14.57
CA GLY A 58 -9.79 8.77 -14.24
C GLY A 58 -9.88 7.83 -13.04
N VAL A 59 -8.90 7.87 -12.16
CA VAL A 59 -8.81 6.97 -10.99
C VAL A 59 -10.01 7.11 -10.06
N LYS A 60 -10.64 5.97 -9.71
CA LYS A 60 -11.80 5.90 -8.82
C LYS A 60 -11.53 5.21 -7.48
N ARG A 61 -10.29 4.79 -7.22
CA ARG A 61 -9.87 4.16 -5.97
C ARG A 61 -8.50 4.65 -5.58
N MET A 62 -8.38 5.22 -4.40
CA MET A 62 -7.10 5.75 -3.92
C MET A 62 -6.79 5.23 -2.53
N ARG A 63 -5.54 4.88 -2.30
CA ARG A 63 -4.97 4.59 -1.00
C ARG A 63 -4.15 5.79 -0.57
N LEU A 64 -4.60 6.48 0.48
CA LEU A 64 -4.10 7.77 0.93
C LEU A 64 -3.58 7.68 2.36
N PRO A 65 -2.27 7.67 2.59
CA PRO A 65 -1.68 7.76 3.92
C PRO A 65 -1.87 9.17 4.51
N ILE A 66 -2.25 9.23 5.80
CA ILE A 66 -2.33 10.46 6.57
C ILE A 66 -1.11 10.49 7.50
N TYR A 67 -0.09 11.25 7.14
CA TYR A 67 1.18 11.25 7.86
C TYR A 67 1.13 12.13 9.11
N TRP A 68 1.52 11.58 10.27
CA TRP A 68 1.55 12.31 11.53
C TRP A 68 2.34 13.63 11.44
N GLN A 69 3.51 13.61 10.80
CA GLN A 69 4.33 14.81 10.60
C GLN A 69 3.62 15.93 9.84
N ASP A 70 2.67 15.60 8.98
CA ASP A 70 1.91 16.57 8.19
C ASP A 70 0.78 17.19 8.99
N VAL A 71 0.11 16.36 9.82
CA VAL A 71 -1.10 16.81 10.54
C VAL A 71 -0.81 17.40 11.92
N GLU A 72 0.35 17.12 12.52
CA GLU A 72 0.77 17.68 13.82
C GLU A 72 2.24 18.11 13.76
N SER A 73 2.55 19.11 12.92
CA SER A 73 3.91 19.64 12.77
C SER A 73 4.43 20.34 14.06
N GLU A 74 3.54 20.84 14.92
CA GLU A 74 3.81 21.36 16.25
C GLU A 74 2.98 20.61 17.29
N PRO A 75 3.51 20.32 18.49
CA PRO A 75 2.81 19.56 19.51
C PRO A 75 1.44 20.13 19.85
N GLY A 76 0.39 19.32 19.68
CA GLY A 76 -0.99 19.67 20.02
C GLY A 76 -1.69 20.60 19.01
N LYS A 77 -1.02 21.01 17.93
CA LYS A 77 -1.61 21.80 16.85
C LYS A 77 -1.86 20.93 15.63
N TYR A 78 -3.11 20.65 15.38
CA TYR A 78 -3.54 19.80 14.28
C TYR A 78 -3.98 20.63 13.08
N ASP A 79 -3.41 20.33 11.90
CA ASP A 79 -3.82 20.90 10.62
C ASP A 79 -4.12 19.76 9.64
N PHE A 80 -5.37 19.61 9.28
CA PHE A 80 -5.87 18.62 8.33
C PHE A 80 -6.20 19.22 6.97
N SER A 81 -5.91 20.50 6.74
CA SER A 81 -6.39 21.25 5.56
C SER A 81 -6.03 20.61 4.22
N ASP A 82 -4.81 20.06 4.09
CA ASP A 82 -4.40 19.40 2.86
C ASP A 82 -5.12 18.06 2.65
N TYR A 83 -5.33 17.28 3.73
CA TYR A 83 -6.09 16.02 3.66
C TYR A 83 -7.57 16.26 3.43
N ASP A 84 -8.16 17.26 4.06
CA ASP A 84 -9.53 17.68 3.79
C ASP A 84 -9.73 17.99 2.30
N TRP A 85 -8.82 18.77 1.73
CA TRP A 85 -8.85 19.13 0.32
C TRP A 85 -8.74 17.88 -0.58
N MET A 86 -7.79 16.98 -0.30
CA MET A 86 -7.66 15.73 -1.09
C MET A 86 -8.92 14.86 -1.01
N ILE A 87 -9.49 14.73 0.18
CA ILE A 87 -10.72 13.93 0.40
C ILE A 87 -11.90 14.55 -0.34
N GLU A 88 -12.06 15.87 -0.28
CA GLU A 88 -13.12 16.60 -0.99
C GLU A 88 -12.97 16.49 -2.52
N GLU A 89 -11.74 16.62 -3.05
CA GLU A 89 -11.49 16.47 -4.49
C GLU A 89 -11.74 15.04 -4.97
N ALA A 90 -11.40 14.02 -4.18
CA ALA A 90 -11.75 12.62 -4.44
C ALA A 90 -13.28 12.42 -4.42
N GLN A 91 -13.97 13.00 -3.44
CA GLN A 91 -15.43 12.89 -3.31
C GLN A 91 -16.16 13.53 -4.51
N LYS A 92 -15.73 14.72 -4.95
CA LYS A 92 -16.30 15.39 -6.14
C LYS A 92 -16.23 14.54 -7.41
N ARG A 93 -15.35 13.55 -7.44
CA ARG A 93 -15.10 12.66 -8.58
C ARG A 93 -15.52 11.20 -8.34
N ASP A 94 -16.29 10.96 -7.27
CA ASP A 94 -16.76 9.63 -6.87
C ASP A 94 -15.62 8.62 -6.64
N ALA A 95 -14.45 9.09 -6.23
CA ALA A 95 -13.32 8.23 -5.90
C ALA A 95 -13.39 7.74 -4.45
N GLN A 96 -13.33 6.42 -4.26
CA GLN A 96 -13.31 5.77 -2.96
C GLN A 96 -11.90 5.81 -2.34
N LEU A 97 -11.83 5.97 -1.03
CA LEU A 97 -10.58 6.12 -0.31
C LEU A 97 -10.32 4.97 0.67
N ILE A 98 -9.11 4.45 0.64
CA ILE A 98 -8.48 3.75 1.74
C ILE A 98 -7.65 4.77 2.49
N LEU A 99 -8.04 5.14 3.70
CA LEU A 99 -7.24 6.02 4.55
C LEU A 99 -6.27 5.18 5.39
N VAL A 100 -4.97 5.47 5.28
CA VAL A 100 -3.93 4.74 6.01
C VAL A 100 -3.49 5.59 7.19
N ILE A 101 -3.62 5.03 8.39
CA ILE A 101 -3.31 5.68 9.67
C ILE A 101 -2.48 4.77 10.55
N GLY A 102 -1.82 5.31 11.55
CA GLY A 102 -1.01 4.56 12.50
C GLY A 102 0.43 5.03 12.55
N ARG A 103 1.30 4.16 13.08
CA ARG A 103 2.71 4.48 13.28
C ARG A 103 3.55 4.30 12.03
N LYS A 104 3.40 3.16 11.37
CA LYS A 104 4.19 2.77 10.21
C LYS A 104 3.37 2.97 8.95
N LEU A 105 3.71 3.95 8.14
CA LEU A 105 2.96 4.32 6.94
C LEU A 105 3.81 4.11 5.68
N PRO A 106 3.16 3.90 4.51
CA PRO A 106 3.88 3.69 3.26
C PRO A 106 4.80 4.87 2.90
N ARG A 107 5.82 4.60 2.13
CA ARG A 107 6.93 5.47 1.73
C ARG A 107 8.05 5.52 2.76
N TRP A 108 9.28 5.59 2.23
CA TRP A 108 10.46 5.85 3.06
C TRP A 108 10.30 7.21 3.79
N PRO A 109 10.65 7.32 5.08
CA PRO A 109 11.30 6.32 5.94
C PRO A 109 10.35 5.34 6.64
N GLU A 110 9.09 5.25 6.28
CA GLU A 110 8.02 4.41 6.84
C GLU A 110 7.51 4.88 8.22
N CYS A 111 8.35 5.47 9.05
CA CYS A 111 7.96 6.16 10.29
C CYS A 111 7.98 7.67 10.08
N HIS A 112 6.81 8.21 9.79
CA HIS A 112 6.64 9.64 9.48
C HIS A 112 6.28 10.45 10.72
N ALA A 113 7.12 10.36 11.77
CA ALA A 113 6.94 11.15 12.98
C ALA A 113 7.41 12.61 12.78
N PRO A 114 6.75 13.60 13.37
CA PRO A 114 7.23 14.97 13.33
C PRO A 114 8.53 15.12 14.11
N PHE A 115 9.40 16.04 13.69
CA PHE A 115 10.73 16.26 14.25
C PHE A 115 10.75 16.45 15.79
N TRP A 116 9.70 17.11 16.33
CA TRP A 116 9.60 17.30 17.77
C TRP A 116 9.42 15.99 18.56
N ALA A 117 8.90 14.95 17.91
CA ALA A 117 8.69 13.64 18.53
C ALA A 117 9.97 12.83 18.70
N ASP A 118 11.12 13.25 18.12
CA ASP A 118 12.40 12.54 18.28
C ASP A 118 12.88 12.51 19.73
N LYS A 119 12.44 13.49 20.54
CA LYS A 119 12.79 13.59 21.96
C LYS A 119 11.92 12.75 22.88
N LEU A 120 10.85 12.17 22.37
CA LEU A 120 9.92 11.35 23.14
C LEU A 120 10.44 9.93 23.29
N SER A 121 10.12 9.32 24.43
CA SER A 121 10.29 7.87 24.61
C SER A 121 9.35 7.11 23.66
N GLU A 122 9.59 5.80 23.51
CA GLU A 122 8.77 4.97 22.65
C GLU A 122 7.30 4.91 23.14
N GLU A 123 7.10 4.85 24.45
CA GLU A 123 5.78 4.84 25.06
C GLU A 123 5.05 6.15 24.83
N GLU A 124 5.73 7.29 24.98
CA GLU A 124 5.16 8.61 24.70
C GLU A 124 4.80 8.76 23.20
N LYS A 125 5.64 8.24 22.28
CA LYS A 125 5.32 8.21 20.84
C LYS A 125 4.05 7.41 20.59
N GLN A 126 3.91 6.22 21.18
CA GLN A 126 2.74 5.38 21.03
C GLN A 126 1.45 6.08 21.53
N GLU A 127 1.52 6.76 22.68
CA GLU A 127 0.38 7.56 23.19
C GLU A 127 -0.01 8.67 22.22
N LYS A 128 0.99 9.39 21.65
CA LYS A 128 0.74 10.46 20.66
C LYS A 128 0.12 9.92 19.38
N ILE A 129 0.65 8.81 18.86
CA ILE A 129 0.10 8.16 17.65
C ILE A 129 -1.36 7.78 17.86
N LEU A 130 -1.70 7.13 18.99
CA LEU A 130 -3.08 6.80 19.31
C LEU A 130 -3.97 8.06 19.46
N ALA A 131 -3.43 9.18 19.93
CA ALA A 131 -4.16 10.43 20.00
C ALA A 131 -4.42 11.03 18.61
N VAL A 132 -3.41 11.04 17.72
CA VAL A 132 -3.55 11.48 16.32
C VAL A 132 -4.55 10.62 15.58
N MET A 133 -4.40 9.29 15.64
CA MET A 133 -5.37 8.33 15.05
C MET A 133 -6.80 8.64 15.53
N GLY A 134 -6.98 8.95 16.82
CA GLY A 134 -8.29 9.34 17.32
C GLY A 134 -8.86 10.59 16.65
N LYS A 135 -8.00 11.58 16.34
CA LYS A 135 -8.42 12.80 15.62
C LYS A 135 -8.75 12.51 14.16
N GLU A 136 -7.94 11.70 13.49
CA GLU A 136 -8.15 11.28 12.10
C GLU A 136 -9.46 10.51 11.95
N ILE A 137 -9.70 9.53 12.81
CA ILE A 137 -10.91 8.71 12.78
C ILE A 137 -12.15 9.56 13.04
N GLU A 138 -12.16 10.37 14.10
CA GLU A 138 -13.31 11.24 14.42
C GLU A 138 -13.62 12.23 13.30
N ARG A 139 -12.59 12.70 12.57
CA ARG A 139 -12.76 13.63 11.47
C ARG A 139 -13.35 12.97 10.22
N TYR A 140 -12.88 11.75 9.88
CA TYR A 140 -13.14 11.16 8.56
C TYR A 140 -14.08 9.97 8.56
N LYS A 141 -14.46 9.40 9.70
CA LYS A 141 -15.35 8.23 9.77
C LYS A 141 -16.74 8.41 9.12
N ASN A 142 -17.18 9.63 8.89
CA ASN A 142 -18.49 9.92 8.30
C ASN A 142 -18.42 10.45 6.85
N ILE A 143 -17.25 10.49 6.23
CA ILE A 143 -17.15 10.91 4.82
C ILE A 143 -17.75 9.83 3.91
N PRO A 144 -18.53 10.20 2.89
CA PRO A 144 -19.30 9.22 2.11
C PRO A 144 -18.44 8.33 1.21
N ASN A 145 -17.20 8.74 0.92
CA ASN A 145 -16.27 8.04 0.05
C ASN A 145 -15.18 7.26 0.82
N LEU A 146 -15.27 7.14 2.14
CA LEU A 146 -14.41 6.22 2.91
C LEU A 146 -14.81 4.78 2.60
N TYR A 147 -13.87 4.02 2.04
CA TYR A 147 -14.07 2.61 1.76
C TYR A 147 -13.66 1.73 2.96
N LEU A 148 -12.45 1.96 3.48
CA LEU A 148 -11.94 1.28 4.66
C LEU A 148 -10.77 2.05 5.31
N TRP A 149 -10.46 1.70 6.54
CA TRP A 149 -9.23 2.11 7.23
C TRP A 149 -8.12 1.09 6.99
N GLN A 150 -6.93 1.55 6.67
CA GLN A 150 -5.73 0.73 6.82
C GLN A 150 -5.00 1.15 8.09
N VAL A 151 -4.64 0.17 8.93
CA VAL A 151 -3.82 0.38 10.12
C VAL A 151 -2.43 -0.15 9.85
N ASP A 152 -1.45 0.72 9.92
CA ASP A 152 -0.05 0.49 9.61
C ASP A 152 0.22 -0.04 8.19
N ASN A 153 1.47 0.05 7.78
CA ASN A 153 2.00 -0.54 6.56
C ASN A 153 3.00 -1.64 6.89
N GLU A 154 2.74 -2.87 6.43
CA GLU A 154 3.63 -4.02 6.60
C GLU A 154 4.24 -4.12 8.01
N PRO A 155 3.39 -4.10 9.08
CA PRO A 155 3.87 -3.95 10.46
C PRO A 155 4.81 -5.06 10.91
N PHE A 156 4.85 -6.20 10.23
CA PHE A 156 5.72 -7.32 10.57
C PHE A 156 6.97 -7.42 9.71
N LEU A 157 7.13 -6.55 8.73
CA LEU A 157 8.34 -6.47 7.90
C LEU A 157 9.35 -5.49 8.55
N PRO A 158 10.57 -5.93 8.87
CA PRO A 158 11.62 -5.06 9.39
C PRO A 158 12.23 -4.22 8.26
N PHE A 159 11.48 -3.22 7.80
CA PHE A 159 11.84 -2.29 6.74
C PHE A 159 11.56 -0.86 7.19
N GLY A 160 12.34 0.11 6.70
CA GLY A 160 12.25 1.50 7.12
C GLY A 160 13.01 1.80 8.41
N GLU A 161 12.83 3.00 8.95
CA GLU A 161 13.47 3.43 10.20
C GLU A 161 12.79 2.84 11.43
N CYS A 162 11.48 2.60 11.39
CA CYS A 162 10.79 1.84 12.43
C CYS A 162 10.85 0.34 12.16
N THR A 163 11.99 -0.25 12.46
CA THR A 163 12.31 -1.63 12.12
C THR A 163 11.53 -2.69 12.90
N THR A 164 10.89 -2.32 14.00
CA THR A 164 10.18 -3.27 14.87
C THR A 164 8.78 -2.80 15.17
N THR A 165 7.80 -3.53 14.70
CA THR A 165 6.44 -3.35 15.17
C THR A 165 6.23 -4.15 16.45
N ASN A 166 5.85 -3.45 17.48
CA ASN A 166 5.30 -4.08 18.67
C ASN A 166 3.89 -4.59 18.33
N LYS A 167 3.72 -5.92 18.27
CA LYS A 167 2.41 -6.53 17.96
C LYS A 167 1.30 -6.08 18.93
N ASP A 168 1.66 -5.78 20.18
CA ASP A 168 0.71 -5.37 21.20
C ASP A 168 0.27 -3.91 20.98
N PHE A 169 1.16 -3.10 20.40
CA PHE A 169 0.82 -1.75 19.97
C PHE A 169 -0.07 -1.76 18.73
N LEU A 170 0.24 -2.55 17.71
CA LEU A 170 -0.65 -2.75 16.56
C LEU A 170 -2.05 -3.22 16.99
N ASP A 171 -2.13 -4.11 17.98
CA ASP A 171 -3.41 -4.56 18.53
C ASP A 171 -4.17 -3.40 19.24
N GLN A 172 -3.47 -2.40 19.79
CA GLN A 172 -4.09 -1.18 20.35
C GLN A 172 -4.58 -0.24 19.23
N GLU A 173 -3.79 -0.03 18.18
CA GLU A 173 -4.17 0.78 17.02
C GLU A 173 -5.43 0.22 16.34
N VAL A 174 -5.45 -1.07 16.04
CA VAL A 174 -6.62 -1.75 15.46
C VAL A 174 -7.85 -1.64 16.37
N ARG A 175 -7.66 -1.80 17.68
CA ARG A 175 -8.74 -1.65 18.66
C ARG A 175 -9.27 -0.21 18.68
N LYS A 176 -8.39 0.78 18.63
CA LYS A 176 -8.75 2.20 18.58
C LYS A 176 -9.66 2.51 17.38
N VAL A 177 -9.35 1.98 16.20
CA VAL A 177 -10.21 2.14 15.02
C VAL A 177 -11.57 1.49 15.26
N ARG A 178 -11.62 0.23 15.72
CA ARG A 178 -12.89 -0.49 15.97
C ARG A 178 -13.78 0.19 17.00
N GLU A 179 -13.19 0.82 18.02
CA GLU A 179 -13.92 1.54 19.06
C GLU A 179 -14.54 2.84 18.56
N LEU A 180 -13.81 3.58 17.71
CA LEU A 180 -14.25 4.90 17.21
C LEU A 180 -15.07 4.83 15.92
N ASP A 181 -14.83 3.79 15.11
CA ASP A 181 -15.57 3.53 13.88
C ASP A 181 -15.86 2.04 13.69
N PRO A 182 -16.94 1.53 14.28
CA PRO A 182 -17.35 0.14 14.13
C PRO A 182 -17.95 -0.19 12.74
N ASN A 183 -18.20 0.81 11.89
CA ASN A 183 -18.93 0.64 10.64
C ASN A 183 -18.00 0.29 9.47
N HIS A 184 -16.79 0.82 9.45
CA HIS A 184 -15.84 0.58 8.36
C HIS A 184 -14.93 -0.61 8.65
N LYS A 185 -14.58 -1.31 7.59
CA LYS A 185 -13.63 -2.44 7.65
C LYS A 185 -12.21 -1.94 7.88
N ILE A 186 -11.42 -2.80 8.51
CA ILE A 186 -10.00 -2.55 8.76
C ILE A 186 -9.15 -3.45 7.88
N MET A 187 -8.19 -2.85 7.19
CA MET A 187 -7.11 -3.53 6.49
C MET A 187 -5.83 -3.45 7.31
N VAL A 188 -5.08 -4.55 7.34
CA VAL A 188 -3.68 -4.61 7.75
C VAL A 188 -2.91 -5.26 6.62
N THR A 189 -1.73 -4.72 6.30
CA THR A 189 -0.92 -5.18 5.18
C THR A 189 0.29 -6.00 5.62
N ASP A 190 0.86 -6.76 4.71
CA ASP A 190 2.16 -7.42 4.89
C ASP A 190 2.81 -7.71 3.54
N SER A 191 4.14 -7.91 3.54
CA SER A 191 4.93 -8.15 2.33
C SER A 191 4.43 -9.36 1.54
N GLY A 192 4.25 -9.15 0.26
CA GLY A 192 3.86 -10.20 -0.66
C GLY A 192 4.89 -11.32 -0.73
N GLU A 193 6.14 -10.97 -0.85
CA GLU A 193 7.25 -11.89 -1.10
C GLU A 193 7.88 -12.43 0.19
N LEU A 194 8.01 -11.59 1.22
CA LEU A 194 8.91 -11.85 2.35
C LEU A 194 8.21 -12.28 3.64
N SER A 195 6.90 -12.09 3.79
CA SER A 195 6.18 -12.31 5.05
C SER A 195 5.25 -13.52 5.01
N ILE A 196 4.90 -14.02 6.20
CA ILE A 196 3.81 -14.98 6.41
C ILE A 196 2.55 -14.21 6.79
N TRP A 197 1.59 -14.10 5.91
CA TRP A 197 0.40 -13.25 5.99
C TRP A 197 -0.53 -13.51 7.18
N VAL A 198 -0.50 -14.71 7.75
CA VAL A 198 -1.43 -15.15 8.81
C VAL A 198 -1.48 -14.19 10.00
N ARG A 199 -0.32 -13.59 10.38
CA ARG A 199 -0.24 -12.69 11.55
C ARG A 199 -0.96 -11.36 11.30
N ALA A 200 -0.82 -10.79 10.10
CA ALA A 200 -1.53 -9.57 9.70
C ALA A 200 -3.00 -9.86 9.40
N ALA A 201 -3.29 -10.93 8.66
CA ALA A 201 -4.65 -11.35 8.34
C ALA A 201 -5.52 -11.63 9.58
N LYS A 202 -4.91 -12.08 10.70
CA LYS A 202 -5.62 -12.25 11.98
C LYS A 202 -6.28 -10.96 12.46
N ARG A 203 -5.67 -9.80 12.21
CA ARG A 203 -6.05 -8.49 12.73
C ARG A 203 -6.97 -7.70 11.83
N ALA A 204 -7.04 -8.11 10.57
CA ALA A 204 -7.74 -7.43 9.50
C ALA A 204 -9.12 -8.02 9.21
N ASP A 205 -10.04 -7.19 8.74
CA ASP A 205 -11.26 -7.63 8.06
C ASP A 205 -10.98 -7.92 6.58
N ILE A 206 -10.08 -7.12 5.97
CA ILE A 206 -9.52 -7.30 4.63
C ILE A 206 -8.01 -7.33 4.78
N PHE A 207 -7.34 -8.36 4.25
CA PHE A 207 -5.89 -8.40 4.24
C PHE A 207 -5.33 -7.75 2.98
N GLY A 208 -4.35 -6.84 3.15
CA GLY A 208 -3.62 -6.22 2.03
C GLY A 208 -2.26 -6.87 1.83
N THR A 209 -1.89 -7.16 0.60
CA THR A 209 -0.54 -7.63 0.26
C THR A 209 0.16 -6.65 -0.66
N THR A 210 1.48 -6.52 -0.54
CA THR A 210 2.29 -5.90 -1.58
C THR A 210 2.63 -6.91 -2.68
N MET A 211 3.06 -6.43 -3.83
CA MET A 211 3.46 -7.26 -4.97
C MET A 211 4.60 -6.56 -5.71
N TYR A 212 5.83 -6.89 -5.29
CA TYR A 212 7.05 -6.36 -5.88
C TYR A 212 7.72 -7.44 -6.72
N ARG A 213 8.12 -7.05 -7.96
CA ARG A 213 8.69 -8.02 -8.92
C ARG A 213 10.18 -7.83 -9.11
N SER A 214 10.64 -6.59 -9.16
CA SER A 214 12.03 -6.24 -9.45
C SER A 214 12.56 -5.27 -8.42
N ILE A 215 13.60 -5.66 -7.69
CA ILE A 215 14.17 -4.86 -6.61
C ILE A 215 15.69 -4.80 -6.70
N TYR A 216 16.28 -3.81 -6.05
CA TYR A 216 17.68 -3.77 -5.71
C TYR A 216 17.91 -4.21 -4.28
N LYS A 217 18.94 -5.01 -4.03
CA LYS A 217 19.35 -5.43 -2.69
C LYS A 217 20.86 -5.65 -2.62
N ASP A 218 21.53 -4.93 -1.73
CA ASP A 218 22.95 -5.18 -1.44
C ASP A 218 23.18 -6.56 -0.81
N PRO A 219 24.24 -7.28 -1.16
CA PRO A 219 25.21 -7.05 -2.24
C PRO A 219 24.80 -7.69 -3.58
N ILE A 220 23.55 -8.16 -3.72
CA ILE A 220 23.08 -8.95 -4.87
C ILE A 220 22.93 -8.07 -6.13
N GLY A 221 22.58 -6.78 -5.95
CA GLY A 221 22.21 -5.89 -7.03
C GLY A 221 20.74 -6.01 -7.41
N TYR A 222 20.43 -5.71 -8.68
CA TYR A 222 19.07 -5.85 -9.22
C TYR A 222 18.72 -7.31 -9.48
N PHE A 223 17.54 -7.70 -9.06
CA PHE A 223 17.00 -9.02 -9.40
C PHE A 223 15.46 -8.99 -9.46
N LYS A 224 14.93 -9.89 -10.28
CA LYS A 224 13.50 -10.13 -10.41
C LYS A 224 13.15 -11.39 -9.63
N TYR A 225 12.14 -11.31 -8.75
CA TYR A 225 11.65 -12.48 -8.02
C TYR A 225 11.12 -13.54 -8.98
N PRO A 226 11.66 -14.78 -8.96
CA PRO A 226 11.21 -15.87 -9.82
C PRO A 226 9.96 -16.55 -9.27
N LEU A 227 9.00 -15.78 -8.77
CA LEU A 227 7.79 -16.25 -8.13
C LEU A 227 6.65 -16.30 -9.15
N PRO A 228 6.04 -17.47 -9.42
CA PRO A 228 4.88 -17.56 -10.32
C PRO A 228 3.60 -17.06 -9.61
N PRO A 229 2.52 -16.73 -10.33
CA PRO A 229 1.23 -16.33 -9.73
C PRO A 229 0.71 -17.31 -8.66
N LYS A 230 0.93 -18.60 -8.84
CA LYS A 230 0.56 -19.64 -7.86
C LYS A 230 1.23 -19.52 -6.49
N PHE A 231 2.31 -18.75 -6.39
CA PHE A 231 2.93 -18.41 -5.10
C PHE A 231 1.95 -17.62 -4.22
N PHE A 232 1.25 -16.65 -4.80
CA PHE A 232 0.23 -15.87 -4.10
C PHE A 232 -1.01 -16.72 -3.78
N TRP A 233 -1.38 -17.68 -4.67
CA TRP A 233 -2.44 -18.65 -4.40
C TRP A 233 -2.11 -19.53 -3.19
N LEU A 234 -0.87 -20.05 -3.12
CA LEU A 234 -0.39 -20.81 -1.97
C LEU A 234 -0.56 -20.01 -0.67
N LYS A 235 -0.09 -18.77 -0.65
CA LYS A 235 -0.18 -17.91 0.54
C LYS A 235 -1.62 -17.62 0.92
N THR A 236 -2.47 -17.34 -0.07
CA THR A 236 -3.92 -17.15 0.14
C THR A 236 -4.55 -18.39 0.76
N ASN A 237 -4.29 -19.57 0.20
CA ASN A 237 -4.83 -20.81 0.75
C ASN A 237 -4.33 -21.08 2.17
N ILE A 238 -3.07 -20.73 2.49
CA ILE A 238 -2.57 -20.83 3.88
C ILE A 238 -3.36 -19.89 4.80
N VAL A 239 -3.64 -18.64 4.39
CA VAL A 239 -4.48 -17.73 5.18
C VAL A 239 -5.88 -18.32 5.36
N HIS A 240 -6.47 -18.87 4.30
CA HIS A 240 -7.82 -19.45 4.33
C HIS A 240 -7.95 -20.71 5.20
N LEU A 241 -6.84 -21.41 5.50
CA LEU A 241 -6.85 -22.49 6.50
C LEU A 241 -7.18 -21.98 7.91
N PHE A 242 -6.79 -20.75 8.24
CA PHE A 242 -7.01 -20.13 9.56
C PHE A 242 -8.18 -19.15 9.57
N TYR A 243 -8.42 -18.48 8.46
CA TYR A 243 -9.44 -17.45 8.27
C TYR A 243 -10.17 -17.70 6.95
N PRO A 244 -11.12 -18.65 6.91
CA PRO A 244 -11.85 -18.97 5.70
C PRO A 244 -12.44 -17.74 5.02
N GLU A 245 -12.32 -17.66 3.69
CA GLU A 245 -12.87 -16.58 2.86
C GLU A 245 -12.38 -15.16 3.20
N LYS A 246 -11.28 -15.03 3.96
CA LYS A 246 -10.67 -13.72 4.23
C LYS A 246 -10.41 -12.99 2.92
N PRO A 247 -11.03 -11.81 2.69
CA PRO A 247 -10.77 -11.04 1.49
C PRO A 247 -9.30 -10.57 1.46
N ILE A 248 -8.68 -10.69 0.28
CA ILE A 248 -7.30 -10.27 0.06
C ILE A 248 -7.25 -9.34 -1.15
N ILE A 249 -6.55 -8.22 -1.03
CA ILE A 249 -6.32 -7.24 -2.10
C ILE A 249 -4.84 -6.92 -2.22
N VAL A 250 -4.41 -6.40 -3.36
CA VAL A 250 -3.04 -5.87 -3.53
C VAL A 250 -3.02 -4.40 -3.17
N SER A 251 -2.48 -4.08 -2.02
CA SER A 251 -2.37 -2.70 -1.53
C SER A 251 -1.25 -1.90 -2.19
N GLU A 252 -0.23 -2.60 -2.73
CA GLU A 252 0.87 -2.01 -3.50
C GLU A 252 1.29 -2.97 -4.61
N LEU A 253 0.94 -2.65 -5.85
CA LEU A 253 1.53 -3.27 -7.03
C LEU A 253 2.68 -2.41 -7.52
N GLN A 254 3.88 -2.97 -7.55
CA GLN A 254 5.07 -2.24 -8.00
C GLN A 254 4.87 -1.66 -9.41
N ALA A 255 4.93 -0.34 -9.50
CA ALA A 255 4.80 0.41 -10.74
C ALA A 255 5.80 1.59 -10.82
N GLU A 256 6.81 1.58 -9.94
CA GLU A 256 7.92 2.52 -9.91
C GLU A 256 9.25 1.78 -9.67
N PRO A 257 10.40 2.42 -9.93
CA PRO A 257 11.71 1.82 -9.69
C PRO A 257 11.99 1.53 -8.22
N TRP A 258 12.75 0.47 -7.99
CA TRP A 258 13.37 0.17 -6.70
C TRP A 258 14.88 0.05 -6.89
N GLY A 259 15.64 1.03 -6.42
CA GLY A 259 17.07 1.13 -6.62
C GLY A 259 17.87 1.30 -5.33
N PRO A 260 19.21 1.49 -5.44
CA PRO A 260 20.10 1.68 -4.31
C PRO A 260 19.98 3.04 -3.60
N LYS A 261 19.22 3.98 -4.18
CA LYS A 261 18.97 5.33 -3.68
C LYS A 261 17.51 5.68 -3.89
N LEU A 262 17.10 6.85 -3.39
CA LEU A 262 15.80 7.41 -3.70
C LEU A 262 15.64 7.61 -5.22
N ILE A 263 14.44 7.44 -5.73
CA ILE A 263 14.18 7.39 -7.19
C ILE A 263 14.70 8.64 -7.89
N TYR A 264 14.48 9.81 -7.31
CA TYR A 264 14.91 11.10 -7.89
C TYR A 264 16.43 11.34 -7.83
N ASP A 265 17.18 10.54 -7.06
CA ASP A 265 18.64 10.53 -7.01
C ASP A 265 19.28 9.52 -7.99
N LEU A 266 18.47 8.75 -8.69
CA LEU A 266 18.91 7.78 -9.68
C LEU A 266 18.83 8.38 -11.09
N SER A 267 19.81 8.07 -11.95
CA SER A 267 19.67 8.36 -13.38
C SER A 267 18.48 7.57 -13.97
N LEU A 268 17.89 8.08 -15.06
CA LEU A 268 16.80 7.38 -15.75
C LEU A 268 17.23 5.98 -16.23
N GLU A 269 18.46 5.83 -16.67
CA GLU A 269 19.04 4.54 -17.05
C GLU A 269 19.09 3.56 -15.85
N GLU A 270 19.43 4.07 -14.67
CA GLU A 270 19.44 3.25 -13.44
C GLU A 270 18.02 2.84 -13.04
N GLN A 271 17.05 3.74 -13.16
CA GLN A 271 15.65 3.48 -12.88
C GLN A 271 15.07 2.38 -13.77
N GLU A 272 15.45 2.35 -15.06
CA GLU A 272 15.00 1.34 -16.04
C GLU A 272 15.43 -0.09 -15.66
N LYS A 273 16.47 -0.29 -14.85
CA LYS A 273 16.92 -1.63 -14.43
C LYS A 273 15.88 -2.38 -13.59
N SER A 274 15.06 -1.67 -12.82
CA SER A 274 13.99 -2.27 -12.00
C SER A 274 12.59 -1.93 -12.49
N MET A 275 12.43 -0.87 -13.31
CA MET A 275 11.15 -0.46 -13.87
C MET A 275 11.30 0.13 -15.25
N SER A 276 11.37 -0.70 -16.27
CA SER A 276 11.14 -0.30 -17.67
C SER A 276 9.64 -0.29 -17.98
N LEU A 277 9.22 0.35 -19.06
CA LEU A 277 7.82 0.33 -19.51
C LEU A 277 7.33 -1.11 -19.77
N GLN A 278 8.21 -1.99 -20.27
CA GLN A 278 7.89 -3.41 -20.41
C GLN A 278 7.64 -4.05 -19.04
N GLN A 279 8.50 -3.80 -18.03
CA GLN A 279 8.33 -4.34 -16.69
C GLN A 279 7.03 -3.84 -16.03
N PHE A 280 6.65 -2.57 -16.26
CA PHE A 280 5.38 -2.01 -15.80
C PHE A 280 4.19 -2.82 -16.35
N ARG A 281 4.15 -3.05 -17.66
CA ARG A 281 3.10 -3.86 -18.31
C ARG A 281 3.12 -5.31 -17.83
N GLU A 282 4.29 -5.93 -17.69
CA GLU A 282 4.45 -7.28 -17.15
C GLU A 282 3.93 -7.40 -15.71
N ASN A 283 4.09 -6.38 -14.87
CA ASN A 283 3.58 -6.38 -13.51
C ASN A 283 2.05 -6.35 -13.47
N ILE A 284 1.42 -5.58 -14.37
CA ILE A 284 -0.04 -5.54 -14.53
C ILE A 284 -0.56 -6.92 -14.98
N GLU A 285 0.05 -7.50 -16.02
CA GLU A 285 -0.34 -8.85 -16.49
C GLU A 285 -0.11 -9.93 -15.43
N TYR A 286 0.95 -9.80 -14.63
CA TYR A 286 1.17 -10.69 -13.50
C TYR A 286 0.08 -10.57 -12.43
N ALA A 287 -0.33 -9.36 -12.08
CA ALA A 287 -1.42 -9.13 -11.13
C ALA A 287 -2.76 -9.69 -11.66
N LYS A 288 -3.04 -9.50 -12.96
CA LYS A 288 -4.18 -10.15 -13.63
C LYS A 288 -4.13 -11.67 -13.54
N ALA A 289 -2.95 -12.27 -13.76
CA ALA A 289 -2.77 -13.71 -13.66
C ALA A 289 -2.90 -14.26 -12.22
N VAL A 290 -2.59 -13.47 -11.20
CA VAL A 290 -2.87 -13.80 -9.79
C VAL A 290 -4.37 -13.72 -9.51
N GLY A 291 -5.05 -12.67 -9.96
CA GLY A 291 -6.50 -12.52 -9.94
C GLY A 291 -7.08 -11.98 -8.64
N PHE A 292 -6.33 -11.20 -7.84
CA PHE A 292 -6.94 -10.49 -6.72
C PHE A 292 -7.95 -9.44 -7.21
N PRO A 293 -9.09 -9.27 -6.50
CA PRO A 293 -10.20 -8.45 -6.98
C PRO A 293 -9.91 -6.94 -7.01
N GLU A 294 -8.93 -6.50 -6.22
CA GLU A 294 -8.53 -5.09 -6.17
C GLU A 294 -7.00 -4.99 -6.13
N ASN A 295 -6.45 -4.07 -6.95
CA ASN A 295 -5.02 -3.84 -7.04
C ASN A 295 -4.74 -2.33 -7.08
N TYR A 296 -3.87 -1.85 -6.18
CA TYR A 296 -3.46 -0.45 -6.08
C TYR A 296 -2.05 -0.29 -6.63
N LEU A 297 -1.90 0.42 -7.74
CA LEU A 297 -0.60 0.71 -8.35
C LEU A 297 0.19 1.69 -7.49
N TRP A 298 1.49 1.43 -7.36
CA TRP A 298 2.43 2.18 -6.56
C TRP A 298 3.43 2.89 -7.46
N GLY A 299 3.34 4.26 -7.59
CA GLY A 299 4.28 5.03 -8.39
C GLY A 299 3.69 6.17 -9.22
N VAL A 300 2.46 6.63 -8.95
CA VAL A 300 1.78 7.67 -9.74
C VAL A 300 2.54 8.99 -9.76
N GLU A 301 3.22 9.35 -8.67
CA GLU A 301 4.04 10.55 -8.55
C GLU A 301 5.23 10.48 -9.53
N TRP A 302 5.87 9.29 -9.61
CA TRP A 302 6.99 9.07 -10.53
C TRP A 302 6.57 9.11 -12.00
N TRP A 303 5.38 8.57 -12.37
CA TRP A 303 4.89 8.66 -13.75
C TRP A 303 4.63 10.12 -14.15
N TYR A 304 4.05 10.91 -13.22
CA TYR A 304 3.81 12.33 -13.46
C TYR A 304 5.12 13.12 -13.56
N TRP A 305 6.08 12.80 -12.72
CA TRP A 305 7.43 13.38 -12.77
C TRP A 305 8.14 13.08 -14.08
N LEU A 306 8.10 11.84 -14.59
CA LEU A 306 8.62 11.49 -15.90
C LEU A 306 7.94 12.30 -17.00
N LYS A 307 6.61 12.39 -16.98
CA LYS A 307 5.82 13.13 -17.96
C LYS A 307 6.17 14.62 -17.97
N THR A 308 6.30 15.26 -16.80
CA THR A 308 6.37 16.73 -16.72
C THR A 308 7.79 17.28 -16.59
N LYS A 309 8.74 16.52 -16.02
CA LYS A 309 10.13 16.96 -15.83
C LYS A 309 11.11 16.37 -16.84
N HIS A 310 10.74 15.27 -17.49
CA HIS A 310 11.61 14.53 -18.40
C HIS A 310 11.06 14.35 -19.80
N ASP A 311 9.86 14.88 -20.09
CA ASP A 311 9.17 14.72 -21.39
C ASP A 311 9.04 13.23 -21.81
N LYS A 312 8.72 12.37 -20.82
CA LYS A 312 8.51 10.91 -20.97
C LYS A 312 7.12 10.51 -20.48
N PRO A 313 6.08 10.69 -21.32
CA PRO A 313 4.70 10.42 -20.92
C PRO A 313 4.30 8.94 -20.95
N GLU A 314 5.15 8.04 -21.42
CA GLU A 314 4.80 6.66 -21.80
C GLU A 314 4.25 5.85 -20.62
N PHE A 315 4.76 6.06 -19.39
CA PHE A 315 4.20 5.41 -18.18
C PHE A 315 2.82 5.96 -17.81
N TRP A 316 2.64 7.26 -17.94
CA TRP A 316 1.34 7.89 -17.69
C TRP A 316 0.28 7.43 -18.69
N GLU A 317 0.65 7.32 -19.96
CA GLU A 317 -0.23 6.82 -21.02
C GLU A 317 -0.56 5.33 -20.81
N ALA A 318 0.44 4.50 -20.46
CA ALA A 318 0.22 3.09 -20.15
C ALA A 318 -0.65 2.90 -18.89
N ALA A 319 -0.51 3.77 -17.89
CA ALA A 319 -1.36 3.76 -16.71
C ALA A 319 -2.82 4.11 -17.05
N ARG A 320 -3.06 5.07 -17.98
CA ARG A 320 -4.41 5.42 -18.45
C ARG A 320 -5.14 4.24 -19.10
N GLU A 321 -4.42 3.29 -19.70
CA GLU A 321 -5.01 2.08 -20.28
C GLU A 321 -5.55 1.11 -19.19
N VAL A 322 -5.18 1.32 -17.91
CA VAL A 322 -5.57 0.47 -16.78
C VAL A 322 -6.85 0.95 -16.11
N PHE A 323 -7.11 2.27 -16.11
CA PHE A 323 -8.24 2.92 -15.43
C PHE A 323 -9.35 3.28 -16.40
#